data_8aaa39b5d203c061545af0191cd404b6
#
_entry.id   8aaa39b5d203c061545af0191cd404b6
#
_cell.length_a   1.000
_cell.length_b   1.000
_cell.length_c   1.000
_cell.angle_alpha   90.00
_cell.angle_beta   90.00
_cell.angle_gamma   90.00
#
_symmetry.space_group_name_H-M   'P 1'
#
loop_
_entity.id
_entity.type
_entity.pdbx_description
1 polymer ?
#
loop_
_entity_poly.entity_id
_entity_poly.type
_entity_poly.pdbx_seq_one_letter_code
_entity_poly.pdbx_strand_id
1 'polypeptide(L)'
;MDKTFYLSHYQESGVFMAIAKKITIHDVALAAGVSVSTVSLVLSGKGRISTATGERVNAAIEQLGFVRNRQASALRGGQSGVIGLIVRDLSAQFYAELTAGLTEALEAQGRMVFLLHGGQDGEQLAQRFAMLLNQGVDGVVIAGAAGSSDDLRVMAEEKGIPVVFASRASYLDDADTVRPDNMQASQLLTEHLIRHGHQRIAWLGGQSSSLTRAERVGGYCATLLKYGLPFHSDWVMECASSQKQAAEAIGALLRRNPTISAVVCYNETIAMGAWFGLMRAGRQSGEVGVDRYFEQQVSLGAFADVTESALDDLPIVWATIPAREMGYSLAERMLQRIAREESHSRNQTLSARLVVQK
;
A
#
# COMPACT_ATOMS: atom_id res chain seq x y z
N MET A 1 -21.61 27.48 -32.21
CA MET A 1 -22.22 26.15 -32.27
C MET A 1 -22.89 25.87 -30.94
N ASP A 2 -24.14 25.69 -31.04
CA ASP A 2 -25.20 25.93 -30.06
C ASP A 2 -25.22 24.87 -28.91
N LYS A 3 -25.18 25.33 -27.67
CA LYS A 3 -25.25 24.49 -26.46
C LYS A 3 -26.70 24.19 -26.03
N THR A 4 -27.67 24.34 -26.92
CA THR A 4 -29.10 24.33 -26.58
C THR A 4 -29.78 22.99 -26.92
N PHE A 5 -29.08 21.96 -27.35
CA PHE A 5 -29.75 20.76 -27.90
C PHE A 5 -29.79 19.54 -26.93
N TYR A 6 -29.35 19.67 -25.69
CA TYR A 6 -29.30 18.51 -24.76
C TYR A 6 -30.27 18.61 -23.55
N LEU A 7 -31.17 19.59 -23.52
CA LEU A 7 -32.05 19.78 -22.36
C LEU A 7 -33.56 19.55 -22.63
N SER A 8 -33.98 19.02 -23.79
CA SER A 8 -35.41 18.91 -24.12
C SER A 8 -36.04 17.50 -24.03
N HIS A 9 -35.37 16.48 -23.49
CA HIS A 9 -35.94 15.12 -23.40
C HIS A 9 -36.02 14.51 -21.99
N TYR A 10 -35.98 15.33 -20.94
CA TYR A 10 -36.16 14.89 -19.54
C TYR A 10 -37.34 15.57 -18.83
N GLN A 11 -38.41 15.77 -19.52
CA GLN A 11 -39.64 16.31 -18.91
C GLN A 11 -40.86 15.45 -19.29
N GLU A 12 -40.91 14.22 -18.79
CA GLU A 12 -42.14 13.43 -18.62
C GLU A 12 -41.85 12.09 -17.98
N SER A 13 -41.42 12.09 -16.69
CA SER A 13 -41.74 11.05 -15.73
C SER A 13 -41.50 11.62 -14.33
N GLY A 14 -42.54 12.29 -13.84
CA GLY A 14 -42.59 12.82 -12.48
C GLY A 14 -42.70 11.71 -11.44
N VAL A 15 -41.67 10.90 -11.30
CA VAL A 15 -41.46 10.12 -10.09
C VAL A 15 -40.57 10.98 -9.20
N PHE A 16 -41.17 11.88 -8.46
CA PHE A 16 -40.61 12.40 -7.24
C PHE A 16 -40.41 11.18 -6.34
N MET A 17 -39.18 10.64 -6.29
CA MET A 17 -38.78 9.78 -5.18
C MET A 17 -38.97 10.62 -3.92
N ALA A 18 -40.08 10.44 -3.23
CA ALA A 18 -40.26 10.98 -1.89
C ALA A 18 -39.08 10.45 -1.07
N ILE A 19 -38.22 11.34 -0.58
CA ILE A 19 -37.13 11.00 0.32
C ILE A 19 -37.80 10.28 1.48
N ALA A 20 -37.69 8.94 1.50
CA ALA A 20 -38.30 8.12 2.54
C ALA A 20 -37.76 8.63 3.90
N LYS A 21 -38.68 8.88 4.83
CA LYS A 21 -38.33 9.36 6.17
C LYS A 21 -37.27 8.41 6.77
N LYS A 22 -36.10 8.93 7.10
CA LYS A 22 -35.00 8.15 7.65
C LYS A 22 -35.45 7.48 8.95
N ILE A 23 -35.52 6.14 8.93
CA ILE A 23 -35.86 5.34 10.11
C ILE A 23 -34.79 5.56 11.20
N THR A 24 -35.23 5.82 12.42
CA THR A 24 -34.38 6.13 13.57
C THR A 24 -34.40 5.02 14.60
N ILE A 25 -33.46 5.04 15.55
CA ILE A 25 -33.46 4.10 16.69
C ILE A 25 -34.75 4.23 17.55
N HIS A 26 -35.40 5.38 17.56
CA HIS A 26 -36.67 5.60 18.23
C HIS A 26 -37.81 4.81 17.55
N ASP A 27 -37.83 4.78 16.23
CA ASP A 27 -38.82 4.01 15.47
C ASP A 27 -38.67 2.50 15.73
N VAL A 28 -37.42 2.00 15.82
CA VAL A 28 -37.13 0.60 16.17
C VAL A 28 -37.57 0.31 17.62
N ALA A 29 -37.30 1.19 18.56
CA ALA A 29 -37.69 1.04 19.95
C ALA A 29 -39.22 0.95 20.11
N LEU A 30 -39.95 1.80 19.39
CA LEU A 30 -41.39 1.80 19.35
C LEU A 30 -41.95 0.50 18.77
N ALA A 31 -41.43 0.06 17.62
CA ALA A 31 -41.86 -1.16 16.94
C ALA A 31 -41.57 -2.43 17.78
N ALA A 32 -40.41 -2.49 18.44
CA ALA A 32 -40.02 -3.61 19.29
C ALA A 32 -40.66 -3.58 20.69
N GLY A 33 -41.34 -2.50 21.07
CA GLY A 33 -41.94 -2.34 22.41
C GLY A 33 -40.90 -2.29 23.53
N VAL A 34 -39.76 -1.64 23.31
CA VAL A 34 -38.66 -1.52 24.29
C VAL A 34 -38.13 -0.09 24.35
N SER A 35 -37.31 0.19 25.35
CA SER A 35 -36.62 1.50 25.43
C SER A 35 -35.51 1.66 24.36
N VAL A 36 -35.21 2.90 24.01
CA VAL A 36 -34.08 3.23 23.10
C VAL A 36 -32.74 2.70 23.66
N SER A 37 -32.56 2.71 24.98
CA SER A 37 -31.39 2.13 25.62
C SER A 37 -31.31 0.61 25.43
N THR A 38 -32.44 -0.10 25.46
CA THR A 38 -32.49 -1.54 25.18
C THR A 38 -32.09 -1.84 23.73
N VAL A 39 -32.62 -1.07 22.76
CA VAL A 39 -32.20 -1.21 21.35
C VAL A 39 -30.70 -0.95 21.19
N SER A 40 -30.18 0.07 21.85
CA SER A 40 -28.74 0.39 21.83
C SER A 40 -27.88 -0.73 22.40
N LEU A 41 -28.32 -1.38 23.49
CA LEU A 41 -27.63 -2.54 24.06
C LEU A 41 -27.63 -3.75 23.11
N VAL A 42 -28.76 -4.06 22.48
CA VAL A 42 -28.86 -5.13 21.47
C VAL A 42 -27.91 -4.85 20.30
N LEU A 43 -27.94 -3.62 19.75
CA LEU A 43 -27.08 -3.21 18.64
C LEU A 43 -25.58 -3.22 18.97
N SER A 44 -25.21 -3.01 20.22
CA SER A 44 -23.82 -2.99 20.67
C SER A 44 -23.29 -4.36 21.10
N GLY A 45 -24.16 -5.34 21.28
CA GLY A 45 -23.81 -6.65 21.85
C GLY A 45 -23.37 -6.58 23.31
N LYS A 46 -23.54 -5.42 23.97
CA LYS A 46 -23.10 -5.19 25.38
C LYS A 46 -24.30 -5.28 26.29
N GLY A 47 -24.13 -5.98 27.41
CA GLY A 47 -25.14 -6.08 28.46
C GLY A 47 -25.92 -7.42 28.41
N ARG A 48 -26.66 -7.69 29.53
CA ARG A 48 -27.51 -8.89 29.62
C ARG A 48 -28.90 -8.57 29.09
N ILE A 49 -29.16 -8.94 27.85
CA ILE A 49 -30.48 -8.84 27.24
C ILE A 49 -31.02 -10.26 27.08
N SER A 50 -32.32 -10.48 27.39
CA SER A 50 -32.93 -11.77 27.16
C SER A 50 -33.02 -12.09 25.67
N THR A 51 -32.89 -13.36 25.30
CA THR A 51 -32.97 -13.82 23.91
C THR A 51 -34.25 -13.32 23.23
N ALA A 52 -35.38 -13.45 23.88
CA ALA A 52 -36.69 -12.99 23.39
C ALA A 52 -36.72 -11.47 23.10
N THR A 53 -36.04 -10.65 23.93
CA THR A 53 -35.96 -9.20 23.68
C THR A 53 -35.04 -8.89 22.50
N GLY A 54 -33.91 -9.61 22.38
CA GLY A 54 -33.00 -9.49 21.24
C GLY A 54 -33.70 -9.84 19.92
N GLU A 55 -34.44 -10.93 19.88
CA GLU A 55 -35.21 -11.37 18.70
C GLU A 55 -36.25 -10.33 18.27
N ARG A 56 -37.02 -9.76 19.21
CA ARG A 56 -37.99 -8.71 18.89
C ARG A 56 -37.34 -7.46 18.30
N VAL A 57 -36.19 -7.04 18.85
CA VAL A 57 -35.47 -5.88 18.34
C VAL A 57 -34.91 -6.17 16.95
N ASN A 58 -34.33 -7.34 16.72
CA ASN A 58 -33.81 -7.72 15.41
C ASN A 58 -34.91 -7.82 14.35
N ALA A 59 -36.06 -8.41 14.68
CA ALA A 59 -37.23 -8.44 13.80
C ALA A 59 -37.73 -7.04 13.43
N ALA A 60 -37.76 -6.09 14.41
CA ALA A 60 -38.14 -4.70 14.14
C ALA A 60 -37.12 -3.99 13.24
N ILE A 61 -35.81 -4.25 13.41
CA ILE A 61 -34.75 -3.73 12.55
C ILE A 61 -34.93 -4.17 11.11
N GLU A 62 -35.16 -5.46 10.89
CA GLU A 62 -35.37 -6.05 9.55
C GLU A 62 -36.66 -5.49 8.91
N GLN A 63 -37.77 -5.49 9.65
CA GLN A 63 -39.07 -5.01 9.17
C GLN A 63 -39.05 -3.54 8.75
N LEU A 64 -38.34 -2.69 9.51
CA LEU A 64 -38.26 -1.27 9.24
C LEU A 64 -37.14 -0.89 8.26
N GLY A 65 -36.23 -1.82 7.92
CA GLY A 65 -35.04 -1.50 7.15
C GLY A 65 -34.11 -0.51 7.87
N PHE A 66 -34.03 -0.61 9.20
CA PHE A 66 -33.21 0.30 9.99
C PHE A 66 -31.72 0.06 9.73
N VAL A 67 -31.02 1.08 9.25
CA VAL A 67 -29.57 1.08 9.12
C VAL A 67 -28.96 1.87 10.26
N ARG A 68 -28.13 1.18 11.06
CA ARG A 68 -27.42 1.79 12.20
C ARG A 68 -26.55 2.95 11.73
N ASN A 69 -26.81 4.14 12.24
CA ASN A 69 -25.89 5.26 12.04
C ASN A 69 -24.68 5.13 12.97
N ARG A 70 -23.56 4.60 12.44
CA ARG A 70 -22.33 4.41 13.18
C ARG A 70 -21.70 5.74 13.62
N GLN A 71 -21.86 6.83 12.85
CA GLN A 71 -21.38 8.16 13.23
C GLN A 71 -22.08 8.68 14.50
N ALA A 72 -23.39 8.46 14.65
CA ALA A 72 -24.12 8.80 15.85
C ALA A 72 -23.70 7.94 17.07
N SER A 73 -23.14 6.77 16.86
CA SER A 73 -22.55 5.93 17.93
C SER A 73 -21.17 6.45 18.36
N ALA A 74 -20.34 6.90 17.42
CA ALA A 74 -19.03 7.50 17.68
C ALA A 74 -19.15 8.78 18.52
N LEU A 75 -20.13 9.63 18.22
CA LEU A 75 -20.42 10.86 18.99
C LEU A 75 -20.74 10.62 20.46
N ARG A 76 -21.12 9.39 20.83
CA ARG A 76 -21.42 8.98 22.23
C ARG A 76 -20.28 8.20 22.88
N GLY A 77 -19.04 8.34 22.37
CA GLY A 77 -17.86 7.66 22.91
C GLY A 77 -17.69 6.21 22.42
N GLY A 78 -18.43 5.79 21.37
CA GLY A 78 -18.25 4.50 20.72
C GLY A 78 -17.29 4.57 19.53
N GLN A 79 -16.83 3.40 19.06
CA GLN A 79 -16.05 3.32 17.83
C GLN A 79 -16.93 3.51 16.59
N SER A 80 -16.41 4.18 15.58
CA SER A 80 -17.11 4.38 14.29
C SER A 80 -17.10 3.12 13.43
N GLY A 81 -16.12 2.25 13.63
CA GLY A 81 -15.84 1.10 12.78
C GLY A 81 -15.20 1.49 11.45
N VAL A 82 -14.65 2.70 11.35
CA VAL A 82 -14.01 3.20 10.12
C VAL A 82 -12.53 3.43 10.38
N ILE A 83 -11.69 2.91 9.49
CA ILE A 83 -10.25 3.16 9.47
C ILE A 83 -9.92 4.04 8.29
N GLY A 84 -9.19 5.12 8.53
CA GLY A 84 -8.66 5.97 7.48
C GLY A 84 -7.44 5.32 6.82
N LEU A 85 -7.34 5.42 5.49
CA LEU A 85 -6.16 5.03 4.74
C LEU A 85 -5.74 6.16 3.81
N ILE A 86 -4.51 6.64 3.96
CA ILE A 86 -3.92 7.61 3.02
C ILE A 86 -2.88 6.88 2.20
N VAL A 87 -3.07 6.84 0.88
CA VAL A 87 -2.19 6.14 -0.07
C VAL A 87 -1.51 7.15 -0.98
N ARG A 88 -0.21 7.02 -1.14
CA ARG A 88 0.61 7.91 -1.97
C ARG A 88 0.24 7.87 -3.45
N ASP A 89 0.08 6.68 -4.01
CA ASP A 89 -0.10 6.47 -5.44
C ASP A 89 -1.02 5.27 -5.71
N LEU A 90 -2.23 5.55 -6.15
CA LEU A 90 -3.24 4.53 -6.46
C LEU A 90 -2.97 3.80 -7.78
N SER A 91 -2.07 4.31 -8.62
CA SER A 91 -1.72 3.67 -9.90
C SER A 91 -0.65 2.59 -9.74
N ALA A 92 0.09 2.57 -8.64
CA ALA A 92 1.12 1.57 -8.39
C ALA A 92 0.51 0.31 -7.78
N GLN A 93 0.78 -0.84 -8.40
CA GLN A 93 0.26 -2.16 -8.00
C GLN A 93 0.54 -2.47 -6.52
N PHE A 94 1.71 -2.13 -6.02
CA PHE A 94 2.06 -2.28 -4.60
C PHE A 94 1.00 -1.69 -3.66
N TYR A 95 0.54 -0.45 -3.92
CA TYR A 95 -0.46 0.18 -3.06
C TYR A 95 -1.86 -0.39 -3.28
N ALA A 96 -2.18 -0.87 -4.48
CA ALA A 96 -3.44 -1.56 -4.76
C ALA A 96 -3.53 -2.86 -3.95
N GLU A 97 -2.50 -3.71 -3.98
CA GLU A 97 -2.44 -4.97 -3.24
C GLU A 97 -2.42 -4.74 -1.71
N LEU A 98 -1.67 -3.76 -1.24
CA LEU A 98 -1.67 -3.37 0.17
C LEU A 98 -3.07 -2.94 0.64
N THR A 99 -3.75 -2.12 -0.17
CA THR A 99 -5.11 -1.66 0.12
C THR A 99 -6.09 -2.83 0.14
N ALA A 100 -5.98 -3.76 -0.81
CA ALA A 100 -6.82 -4.95 -0.86
C ALA A 100 -6.65 -5.80 0.41
N GLY A 101 -5.40 -6.15 0.79
CA GLY A 101 -5.15 -6.94 2.00
C GLY A 101 -5.62 -6.25 3.28
N LEU A 102 -5.40 -4.94 3.40
CA LEU A 102 -5.88 -4.14 4.53
C LEU A 102 -7.41 -4.17 4.62
N THR A 103 -8.08 -3.96 3.48
CA THR A 103 -9.55 -3.90 3.41
C THR A 103 -10.17 -5.25 3.73
N GLU A 104 -9.69 -6.34 3.13
CA GLU A 104 -10.14 -7.71 3.40
C GLU A 104 -10.06 -8.06 4.89
N ALA A 105 -8.92 -7.76 5.52
CA ALA A 105 -8.73 -8.06 6.94
C ALA A 105 -9.64 -7.22 7.86
N LEU A 106 -9.84 -5.95 7.54
CA LEU A 106 -10.70 -5.06 8.32
C LEU A 106 -12.18 -5.38 8.13
N GLU A 107 -12.61 -5.71 6.90
CA GLU A 107 -13.99 -6.11 6.60
C GLU A 107 -14.37 -7.41 7.32
N ALA A 108 -13.45 -8.38 7.42
CA ALA A 108 -13.64 -9.60 8.22
C ALA A 108 -13.94 -9.31 9.71
N GLN A 109 -13.54 -8.13 10.19
CA GLN A 109 -13.80 -7.63 11.55
C GLN A 109 -14.96 -6.62 11.59
N GLY A 110 -15.76 -6.51 10.52
CA GLY A 110 -16.89 -5.60 10.41
C GLY A 110 -16.53 -4.13 10.37
N ARG A 111 -15.29 -3.79 9.95
CA ARG A 111 -14.79 -2.42 9.81
C ARG A 111 -14.74 -2.03 8.35
N MET A 112 -14.75 -0.72 8.09
CA MET A 112 -14.65 -0.15 6.74
C MET A 112 -13.40 0.69 6.61
N VAL A 113 -12.90 0.83 5.38
CA VAL A 113 -11.79 1.69 5.04
C VAL A 113 -12.28 2.95 4.35
N PHE A 114 -11.85 4.11 4.84
CA PHE A 114 -12.04 5.39 4.18
C PHE A 114 -10.72 5.81 3.50
N LEU A 115 -10.68 5.66 2.19
CA LEU A 115 -9.47 5.86 1.39
C LEU A 115 -9.34 7.30 0.91
N LEU A 116 -8.15 7.90 1.10
CA LEU A 116 -7.75 9.17 0.52
C LEU A 116 -6.45 9.02 -0.28
N HIS A 117 -6.37 9.68 -1.42
CA HIS A 117 -5.15 9.78 -2.20
C HIS A 117 -4.20 10.80 -1.58
N GLY A 118 -3.02 10.37 -1.14
CA GLY A 118 -2.00 11.18 -0.47
C GLY A 118 -1.25 12.16 -1.39
N GLY A 119 -1.14 11.84 -2.68
CA GLY A 119 -0.30 12.59 -3.61
C GLY A 119 1.19 12.36 -3.40
N GLN A 120 2.00 12.91 -4.30
CA GLN A 120 3.45 12.66 -4.29
C GLN A 120 4.23 13.62 -3.39
N ASP A 121 3.75 14.83 -3.19
CA ASP A 121 4.51 15.94 -2.62
C ASP A 121 4.36 16.09 -1.10
N GLY A 122 3.42 15.36 -0.50
CA GLY A 122 3.20 15.40 0.96
C GLY A 122 2.62 16.71 1.51
N GLU A 123 2.54 17.78 0.73
CA GLU A 123 2.05 19.10 1.18
C GLU A 123 0.61 19.05 1.69
N GLN A 124 -0.21 18.17 1.12
CA GLN A 124 -1.62 18.03 1.51
C GLN A 124 -1.84 16.90 2.55
N LEU A 125 -0.77 16.25 3.01
CA LEU A 125 -0.90 15.09 3.90
C LEU A 125 -1.58 15.47 5.22
N ALA A 126 -1.15 16.55 5.86
CA ALA A 126 -1.73 17.03 7.11
C ALA A 126 -3.20 17.41 6.94
N GLN A 127 -3.56 18.07 5.83
CA GLN A 127 -4.95 18.41 5.53
C GLN A 127 -5.83 17.17 5.37
N ARG A 128 -5.35 16.16 4.62
CA ARG A 128 -6.07 14.90 4.42
C ARG A 128 -6.20 14.09 5.72
N PHE A 129 -5.15 14.10 6.52
CA PHE A 129 -5.18 13.51 7.84
C PHE A 129 -6.24 14.18 8.72
N ALA A 130 -6.26 15.51 8.77
CA ALA A 130 -7.30 16.27 9.48
C ALA A 130 -8.72 15.98 8.96
N MET A 131 -8.89 15.79 7.64
CA MET A 131 -10.18 15.37 7.08
C MET A 131 -10.65 14.02 7.63
N LEU A 132 -9.75 13.03 7.74
CA LEU A 132 -10.07 11.72 8.35
C LEU A 132 -10.44 11.85 9.81
N LEU A 133 -9.69 12.64 10.58
CA LEU A 133 -9.99 12.90 11.99
C LEU A 133 -11.36 13.53 12.17
N ASN A 134 -11.73 14.47 11.31
CA ASN A 134 -13.05 15.12 11.32
C ASN A 134 -14.20 14.17 10.94
N GLN A 135 -13.92 13.11 10.18
CA GLN A 135 -14.89 12.05 9.89
C GLN A 135 -15.05 11.05 11.05
N GLY A 136 -14.25 11.19 12.10
CA GLY A 136 -14.34 10.34 13.30
C GLY A 136 -13.86 8.92 13.05
N VAL A 137 -12.79 8.75 12.28
CA VAL A 137 -12.14 7.42 12.10
C VAL A 137 -11.55 6.92 13.42
N ASP A 138 -11.49 5.60 13.60
CA ASP A 138 -10.96 4.95 14.81
C ASP A 138 -9.43 4.84 14.80
N GLY A 139 -8.81 5.01 13.63
CA GLY A 139 -7.36 4.98 13.41
C GLY A 139 -7.02 5.33 11.98
N VAL A 140 -5.75 5.60 11.70
CA VAL A 140 -5.28 5.97 10.36
C VAL A 140 -4.06 5.17 9.96
N VAL A 141 -4.09 4.58 8.76
CA VAL A 141 -2.93 3.98 8.08
C VAL A 141 -2.41 4.97 7.04
N ILE A 142 -1.09 5.20 7.02
CA ILE A 142 -0.43 6.09 6.05
C ILE A 142 0.56 5.27 5.22
N ALA A 143 0.25 5.11 3.92
CA ALA A 143 1.03 4.29 3.00
C ALA A 143 1.84 5.14 2.02
N GLY A 144 3.16 5.18 2.23
CA GLY A 144 4.14 5.79 1.32
C GLY A 144 4.09 7.31 1.21
N ALA A 145 3.38 8.02 2.07
CA ALA A 145 3.28 9.47 2.03
C ALA A 145 4.63 10.13 2.33
N ALA A 146 4.92 11.23 1.63
CA ALA A 146 6.01 12.14 1.93
C ALA A 146 5.50 13.24 2.89
N GLY A 147 6.29 13.64 3.87
CA GLY A 147 5.95 14.72 4.79
C GLY A 147 6.49 14.48 6.19
N SER A 148 6.36 15.48 7.06
CA SER A 148 6.73 15.35 8.47
C SER A 148 5.76 14.39 9.16
N SER A 149 6.31 13.30 9.69
CA SER A 149 5.54 12.36 10.51
C SER A 149 5.24 12.93 11.89
N ASP A 150 6.02 13.91 12.35
CA ASP A 150 5.92 14.48 13.70
C ASP A 150 4.63 15.27 13.87
N ASP A 151 4.30 16.13 12.91
CA ASP A 151 3.05 16.91 12.95
C ASP A 151 1.82 15.99 12.97
N LEU A 152 1.86 14.90 12.18
CA LEU A 152 0.77 13.94 12.13
C LEU A 152 0.64 13.16 13.44
N ARG A 153 1.77 12.84 14.08
CA ARG A 153 1.78 12.16 15.37
C ARG A 153 1.17 13.05 16.46
N VAL A 154 1.56 14.31 16.53
CA VAL A 154 0.98 15.27 17.47
C VAL A 154 -0.53 15.37 17.30
N MET A 155 -1.00 15.54 16.04
CA MET A 155 -2.44 15.60 15.74
C MET A 155 -3.17 14.31 16.14
N ALA A 156 -2.54 13.16 15.98
CA ALA A 156 -3.11 11.86 16.33
C ALA A 156 -3.19 11.68 17.86
N GLU A 157 -2.12 12.03 18.57
CA GLU A 157 -2.03 11.97 20.04
C GLU A 157 -3.08 12.87 20.71
N GLU A 158 -3.25 14.10 20.22
CA GLU A 158 -4.28 15.03 20.72
C GLU A 158 -5.70 14.46 20.61
N LYS A 159 -5.96 13.63 19.61
CA LYS A 159 -7.25 12.97 19.36
C LYS A 159 -7.33 11.57 19.96
N GLY A 160 -6.24 11.03 20.49
CA GLY A 160 -6.17 9.67 21.01
C GLY A 160 -6.40 8.59 19.94
N ILE A 161 -6.01 8.86 18.67
CA ILE A 161 -6.23 7.98 17.51
C ILE A 161 -4.91 7.33 17.11
N PRO A 162 -4.83 5.99 17.00
CA PRO A 162 -3.63 5.31 16.55
C PRO A 162 -3.31 5.58 15.08
N VAL A 163 -2.02 5.71 14.79
CA VAL A 163 -1.49 5.81 13.43
C VAL A 163 -0.49 4.69 13.18
N VAL A 164 -0.60 4.02 12.04
CA VAL A 164 0.33 2.99 11.59
C VAL A 164 0.86 3.37 10.22
N PHE A 165 2.19 3.32 10.06
CA PHE A 165 2.85 3.66 8.80
C PHE A 165 3.16 2.41 7.98
N ALA A 166 2.92 2.48 6.67
CA ALA A 166 3.24 1.44 5.71
C ALA A 166 4.32 1.90 4.73
N SER A 167 5.23 1.00 4.36
CA SER A 167 6.21 1.23 3.28
C SER A 167 7.26 2.32 3.54
N ARG A 168 7.32 2.89 4.73
CA ARG A 168 8.41 3.79 5.15
C ARG A 168 8.93 3.39 6.51
N ALA A 169 10.25 3.42 6.68
CA ALA A 169 10.82 3.57 8.00
C ALA A 169 10.50 5.01 8.45
N SER A 170 9.79 5.15 9.52
CA SER A 170 9.88 6.38 10.30
C SER A 170 11.28 6.42 10.90
N TYR A 171 11.94 7.56 10.85
CA TYR A 171 13.15 7.77 11.63
C TYR A 171 12.87 7.85 13.16
N LEU A 172 11.60 7.76 13.51
CA LEU A 172 11.14 7.80 14.89
C LEU A 172 10.97 6.35 15.37
N ASP A 173 11.75 5.96 16.35
CA ASP A 173 11.67 4.65 17.02
C ASP A 173 10.30 4.43 17.70
N ASP A 174 9.51 5.49 17.84
CA ASP A 174 8.23 5.51 18.57
C ASP A 174 6.99 5.38 17.67
N ALA A 175 7.12 5.03 16.39
CA ALA A 175 5.99 4.87 15.48
C ALA A 175 5.74 3.41 15.10
N ASP A 176 4.46 3.04 15.04
CA ASP A 176 4.06 1.75 14.47
C ASP A 176 4.33 1.72 12.98
N THR A 177 5.13 0.76 12.51
CA THR A 177 5.53 0.64 11.11
C THR A 177 5.42 -0.80 10.64
N VAL A 178 4.85 -1.00 9.45
CA VAL A 178 4.93 -2.26 8.69
C VAL A 178 5.56 -1.95 7.34
N ARG A 179 6.66 -2.62 7.01
CA ARG A 179 7.44 -2.33 5.81
C ARG A 179 8.11 -3.56 5.23
N PRO A 180 8.45 -3.54 3.93
CA PRO A 180 9.30 -4.59 3.37
C PRO A 180 10.73 -4.47 3.91
N ASP A 181 11.43 -5.60 4.04
CA ASP A 181 12.87 -5.62 4.24
C ASP A 181 13.58 -5.37 2.90
N ASN A 182 13.73 -4.09 2.58
CA ASN A 182 14.36 -3.66 1.33
C ASN A 182 15.83 -4.08 1.22
N MET A 183 16.54 -4.13 2.35
CA MET A 183 17.93 -4.54 2.37
C MET A 183 18.05 -6.03 2.06
N GLN A 184 17.28 -6.89 2.74
CA GLN A 184 17.23 -8.32 2.51
C GLN A 184 16.79 -8.64 1.06
N ALA A 185 15.76 -7.95 0.55
CA ALA A 185 15.31 -8.11 -0.83
C ALA A 185 16.44 -7.85 -1.84
N SER A 186 17.20 -6.77 -1.61
CA SER A 186 18.32 -6.42 -2.48
C SER A 186 19.50 -7.38 -2.35
N GLN A 187 19.78 -7.87 -1.14
CA GLN A 187 20.78 -8.91 -0.92
C GLN A 187 20.44 -10.20 -1.67
N LEU A 188 19.21 -10.69 -1.55
CA LEU A 188 18.75 -11.87 -2.27
C LEU A 188 18.93 -11.75 -3.79
N LEU A 189 18.48 -10.63 -4.35
CA LEU A 189 18.54 -10.37 -5.78
C LEU A 189 19.97 -10.27 -6.29
N THR A 190 20.81 -9.52 -5.58
CA THR A 190 22.22 -9.36 -5.95
C THR A 190 22.99 -10.66 -5.80
N GLU A 191 22.75 -11.41 -4.72
CA GLU A 191 23.37 -12.74 -4.51
C GLU A 191 22.95 -13.72 -5.59
N HIS A 192 21.69 -13.71 -6.03
CA HIS A 192 21.23 -14.54 -7.14
C HIS A 192 22.02 -14.26 -8.42
N LEU A 193 22.17 -12.99 -8.81
CA LEU A 193 22.95 -12.62 -9.98
C LEU A 193 24.41 -13.05 -9.87
N ILE A 194 25.03 -12.90 -8.69
CA ILE A 194 26.40 -13.35 -8.45
C ILE A 194 26.54 -14.87 -8.61
N ARG A 195 25.60 -15.65 -8.07
CA ARG A 195 25.59 -17.11 -8.17
C ARG A 195 25.42 -17.61 -9.60
N HIS A 196 24.82 -16.78 -10.48
CA HIS A 196 24.71 -17.05 -11.91
C HIS A 196 25.91 -16.54 -12.74
N GLY A 197 27.01 -16.20 -12.06
CA GLY A 197 28.30 -15.87 -12.69
C GLY A 197 28.53 -14.41 -13.00
N HIS A 198 27.59 -13.51 -12.62
CA HIS A 198 27.77 -12.08 -12.85
C HIS A 198 28.75 -11.46 -11.86
N GLN A 199 29.80 -10.82 -12.38
CA GLN A 199 30.81 -10.14 -11.58
C GLN A 199 30.77 -8.61 -11.75
N ARG A 200 30.12 -8.11 -12.79
CA ARG A 200 29.97 -6.69 -13.09
C ARG A 200 28.51 -6.35 -13.12
N ILE A 201 28.00 -6.00 -11.95
CA ILE A 201 26.59 -5.77 -11.69
C ILE A 201 26.39 -4.28 -11.42
N ALA A 202 25.50 -3.63 -12.15
CA ALA A 202 25.16 -2.23 -11.96
C ALA A 202 23.81 -2.05 -11.27
N TRP A 203 23.56 -0.82 -10.85
CA TRP A 203 22.28 -0.37 -10.29
C TRP A 203 21.64 0.69 -11.18
N LEU A 204 20.33 0.60 -11.42
CA LEU A 204 19.58 1.55 -12.22
C LEU A 204 18.31 2.04 -11.51
N GLY A 205 18.18 3.35 -11.36
CA GLY A 205 16.94 4.03 -10.96
C GLY A 205 16.83 4.39 -9.48
N GLY A 206 15.69 4.99 -9.18
CA GLY A 206 15.37 5.58 -7.88
C GLY A 206 16.01 6.95 -7.67
N GLN A 207 15.32 7.81 -6.93
CA GLN A 207 15.83 9.14 -6.56
C GLN A 207 16.73 9.05 -5.34
N SER A 208 17.80 9.83 -5.28
CA SER A 208 18.77 9.87 -4.17
C SER A 208 18.13 10.26 -2.83
N SER A 209 17.04 11.02 -2.85
CA SER A 209 16.26 11.38 -1.67
C SER A 209 15.35 10.25 -1.12
N SER A 210 15.29 9.11 -1.81
CA SER A 210 14.42 7.99 -1.40
C SER A 210 15.11 7.07 -0.40
N LEU A 211 14.54 6.93 0.80
CA LEU A 211 15.00 5.97 1.81
C LEU A 211 14.95 4.53 1.30
N THR A 212 13.88 4.15 0.60
CA THR A 212 13.76 2.83 -0.04
C THR A 212 14.92 2.55 -0.99
N ARG A 213 15.34 3.57 -1.76
CA ARG A 213 16.53 3.43 -2.62
C ARG A 213 17.78 3.24 -1.80
N ALA A 214 17.96 4.04 -0.76
CA ALA A 214 19.15 3.94 0.09
C ALA A 214 19.29 2.55 0.72
N GLU A 215 18.21 1.97 1.25
CA GLU A 215 18.19 0.62 1.79
C GLU A 215 18.51 -0.44 0.72
N ARG A 216 17.88 -0.36 -0.46
CA ARG A 216 18.12 -1.31 -1.55
C ARG A 216 19.54 -1.21 -2.10
N VAL A 217 20.05 0.00 -2.32
CA VAL A 217 21.45 0.23 -2.72
C VAL A 217 22.42 -0.26 -1.64
N GLY A 218 22.07 -0.06 -0.35
CA GLY A 218 22.85 -0.59 0.77
C GLY A 218 22.96 -2.12 0.73
N GLY A 219 21.84 -2.82 0.50
CA GLY A 219 21.83 -4.28 0.35
C GLY A 219 22.65 -4.77 -0.85
N TYR A 220 22.52 -4.09 -1.98
CA TYR A 220 23.33 -4.34 -3.18
C TYR A 220 24.83 -4.15 -2.90
N CYS A 221 25.26 -3.02 -2.34
CA CYS A 221 26.66 -2.76 -2.01
C CYS A 221 27.23 -3.76 -1.00
N ALA A 222 26.47 -4.04 0.07
CA ALA A 222 26.88 -5.00 1.09
C ALA A 222 27.11 -6.41 0.51
N THR A 223 26.27 -6.81 -0.44
CA THR A 223 26.40 -8.11 -1.11
C THR A 223 27.62 -8.15 -2.03
N LEU A 224 27.88 -7.12 -2.84
CA LEU A 224 29.10 -7.06 -3.64
C LEU A 224 30.35 -7.19 -2.77
N LEU A 225 30.41 -6.42 -1.67
CA LEU A 225 31.52 -6.48 -0.72
C LEU A 225 31.69 -7.87 -0.09
N LYS A 226 30.58 -8.51 0.32
CA LYS A 226 30.57 -9.89 0.85
C LYS A 226 31.22 -10.89 -0.09
N TYR A 227 31.01 -10.72 -1.39
CA TYR A 227 31.55 -11.62 -2.43
C TYR A 227 32.87 -11.12 -3.04
N GLY A 228 33.47 -10.05 -2.53
CA GLY A 228 34.72 -9.49 -3.05
C GLY A 228 34.62 -8.92 -4.46
N LEU A 229 33.43 -8.51 -4.88
CA LEU A 229 33.19 -7.95 -6.19
C LEU A 229 33.38 -6.44 -6.22
N PRO A 230 33.77 -5.87 -7.39
CA PRO A 230 34.04 -4.44 -7.50
C PRO A 230 32.74 -3.64 -7.35
N PHE A 231 32.84 -2.54 -6.59
CA PHE A 231 31.84 -1.47 -6.56
C PHE A 231 32.40 -0.22 -7.24
N HIS A 232 31.63 0.32 -8.19
CA HIS A 232 31.96 1.57 -8.86
C HIS A 232 30.76 2.52 -8.76
N SER A 233 31.00 3.76 -8.32
CA SER A 233 29.94 4.77 -8.19
C SER A 233 29.25 5.07 -9.53
N ASP A 234 30.00 5.04 -10.63
CA ASP A 234 29.46 5.26 -12.00
C ASP A 234 28.52 4.14 -12.47
N TRP A 235 28.49 3.00 -11.77
CA TRP A 235 27.56 1.91 -12.04
C TRP A 235 26.23 2.07 -11.28
N VAL A 236 26.13 3.06 -10.40
CA VAL A 236 24.91 3.37 -9.65
C VAL A 236 24.24 4.59 -10.27
N MET A 237 23.41 4.34 -11.27
CA MET A 237 22.77 5.39 -12.04
C MET A 237 21.39 5.72 -11.49
N GLU A 238 21.15 7.00 -11.21
CA GLU A 238 19.83 7.54 -10.88
C GLU A 238 19.04 7.84 -12.16
N CYS A 239 17.73 7.52 -12.15
CA CYS A 239 16.79 8.02 -13.15
C CYS A 239 15.39 8.10 -12.55
N ALA A 240 14.54 8.96 -13.09
CA ALA A 240 13.15 9.05 -12.68
C ALA A 240 12.37 7.77 -13.03
N SER A 241 11.29 7.50 -12.29
CA SER A 241 10.47 6.31 -12.45
C SER A 241 9.60 6.38 -13.72
N SER A 242 10.25 6.27 -14.87
CA SER A 242 9.65 6.31 -16.22
C SER A 242 10.35 5.28 -17.11
N GLN A 243 9.57 4.47 -17.82
CA GLN A 243 10.11 3.48 -18.75
C GLN A 243 11.00 4.12 -19.82
N LYS A 244 10.60 5.29 -20.37
CA LYS A 244 11.38 6.02 -21.36
C LYS A 244 12.75 6.42 -20.83
N GLN A 245 12.79 7.03 -19.64
CA GLN A 245 14.05 7.46 -19.03
C GLN A 245 14.92 6.28 -18.63
N ALA A 246 14.34 5.19 -18.14
CA ALA A 246 15.07 3.97 -17.84
C ALA A 246 15.69 3.35 -19.10
N ALA A 247 14.98 3.35 -20.24
CA ALA A 247 15.51 2.87 -21.52
C ALA A 247 16.69 3.72 -22.04
N GLU A 248 16.63 5.03 -21.86
CA GLU A 248 17.72 5.94 -22.20
C GLU A 248 18.91 5.75 -21.25
N ALA A 249 18.64 5.61 -19.95
CA ALA A 249 19.65 5.47 -18.91
C ALA A 249 20.44 4.16 -19.02
N ILE A 250 19.77 3.01 -19.27
CA ILE A 250 20.50 1.74 -19.49
C ILE A 250 21.38 1.81 -20.74
N GLY A 251 20.91 2.42 -21.80
CA GLY A 251 21.72 2.63 -23.01
C GLY A 251 22.96 3.49 -22.74
N ALA A 252 22.83 4.54 -21.93
CA ALA A 252 23.96 5.38 -21.54
C ALA A 252 24.94 4.64 -20.61
N LEU A 253 24.42 3.86 -19.65
CA LEU A 253 25.21 3.06 -18.72
C LEU A 253 26.09 2.06 -19.49
N LEU A 254 25.51 1.29 -20.40
CA LEU A 254 26.21 0.25 -21.16
C LEU A 254 27.16 0.79 -22.22
N ARG A 255 26.92 1.99 -22.76
CA ARG A 255 27.91 2.65 -23.65
C ARG A 255 29.17 3.06 -22.89
N ARG A 256 29.01 3.52 -21.65
CA ARG A 256 30.15 3.91 -20.79
C ARG A 256 30.87 2.68 -20.23
N ASN A 257 30.12 1.65 -19.91
CA ASN A 257 30.60 0.44 -19.22
C ASN A 257 30.11 -0.81 -19.97
N PRO A 258 30.67 -1.14 -21.13
CA PRO A 258 30.19 -2.23 -21.99
C PRO A 258 30.38 -3.63 -21.39
N THR A 259 31.15 -3.75 -20.33
CA THR A 259 31.43 -5.01 -19.64
C THR A 259 30.46 -5.36 -18.52
N ILE A 260 29.48 -4.49 -18.24
CA ILE A 260 28.40 -4.79 -17.30
C ILE A 260 27.56 -5.94 -17.88
N SER A 261 27.38 -6.98 -17.07
CA SER A 261 26.66 -8.20 -17.45
C SER A 261 25.30 -8.35 -16.73
N ALA A 262 25.05 -7.59 -15.66
CA ALA A 262 23.77 -7.58 -14.99
C ALA A 262 23.44 -6.19 -14.43
N VAL A 263 22.14 -5.91 -14.28
CA VAL A 263 21.64 -4.65 -13.72
C VAL A 263 20.51 -4.94 -12.73
N VAL A 264 20.66 -4.40 -11.53
CA VAL A 264 19.59 -4.35 -10.52
C VAL A 264 18.80 -3.07 -10.73
N CYS A 265 17.53 -3.21 -11.05
CA CYS A 265 16.59 -2.11 -11.32
C CYS A 265 15.78 -1.77 -10.07
N TYR A 266 15.62 -0.48 -9.79
CA TYR A 266 14.97 0.02 -8.58
C TYR A 266 13.54 -0.48 -8.37
N ASN A 267 12.75 -0.63 -9.44
CA ASN A 267 11.38 -1.14 -9.43
C ASN A 267 10.98 -1.70 -10.80
N GLU A 268 9.76 -2.20 -10.91
CA GLU A 268 9.17 -2.76 -12.12
C GLU A 268 9.23 -1.77 -13.31
N THR A 269 8.79 -0.52 -13.12
CA THR A 269 8.79 0.49 -14.19
C THR A 269 10.17 0.70 -14.78
N ILE A 270 11.20 0.72 -13.93
CA ILE A 270 12.60 0.86 -14.34
C ILE A 270 13.06 -0.42 -15.08
N ALA A 271 12.70 -1.59 -14.58
CA ALA A 271 13.06 -2.87 -15.19
C ALA A 271 12.47 -3.03 -16.60
N MET A 272 11.19 -2.70 -16.75
CA MET A 272 10.51 -2.71 -18.06
C MET A 272 11.16 -1.73 -19.03
N GLY A 273 11.47 -0.52 -18.58
CA GLY A 273 12.17 0.46 -19.39
C GLY A 273 13.58 -0.01 -19.77
N ALA A 274 14.32 -0.60 -18.85
CA ALA A 274 15.64 -1.17 -19.10
C ALA A 274 15.57 -2.30 -20.14
N TRP A 275 14.60 -3.20 -19.99
CA TRP A 275 14.38 -4.30 -20.95
C TRP A 275 14.10 -3.77 -22.37
N PHE A 276 13.19 -2.81 -22.53
CA PHE A 276 12.96 -2.16 -23.83
C PHE A 276 14.22 -1.46 -24.36
N GLY A 277 15.01 -0.85 -23.48
CA GLY A 277 16.27 -0.23 -23.86
C GLY A 277 17.30 -1.23 -24.39
N LEU A 278 17.39 -2.42 -23.78
CA LEU A 278 18.24 -3.52 -24.25
C LEU A 278 17.79 -4.03 -25.64
N MET A 279 16.50 -4.29 -25.82
CA MET A 279 15.95 -4.72 -27.11
C MET A 279 16.27 -3.72 -28.22
N ARG A 280 16.10 -2.42 -27.98
CA ARG A 280 16.43 -1.36 -28.94
C ARG A 280 17.93 -1.30 -29.29
N ALA A 281 18.79 -1.68 -28.34
CA ALA A 281 20.24 -1.74 -28.54
C ALA A 281 20.69 -3.04 -29.21
N GLY A 282 19.77 -3.94 -29.59
CA GLY A 282 20.08 -5.26 -30.16
C GLY A 282 20.71 -6.23 -29.15
N ARG A 283 20.53 -5.95 -27.84
CA ARG A 283 20.99 -6.82 -26.76
C ARG A 283 19.83 -7.68 -26.24
N GLN A 284 20.10 -8.94 -25.95
CA GLN A 284 19.11 -9.82 -25.35
C GLN A 284 19.14 -9.72 -23.82
N SER A 285 18.00 -9.93 -23.19
CA SER A 285 17.84 -10.06 -21.75
C SER A 285 17.59 -11.54 -21.41
N GLY A 286 18.18 -12.05 -20.36
CA GLY A 286 17.98 -13.44 -19.90
C GLY A 286 19.03 -13.89 -18.89
N GLU A 287 18.80 -15.03 -18.25
CA GLU A 287 19.81 -15.70 -17.45
C GLU A 287 20.90 -16.29 -18.35
N VAL A 288 22.15 -16.00 -18.05
CA VAL A 288 23.29 -16.40 -18.88
C VAL A 288 24.22 -17.27 -18.08
N GLY A 289 24.48 -18.46 -18.58
CA GLY A 289 25.65 -19.23 -18.16
C GLY A 289 26.95 -18.57 -18.65
N VAL A 290 28.06 -18.89 -17.99
CA VAL A 290 29.40 -18.30 -18.19
C VAL A 290 29.85 -18.30 -19.67
N ASP A 291 29.33 -19.22 -20.48
CA ASP A 291 29.73 -19.42 -21.88
C ASP A 291 29.19 -18.38 -22.88
N ARG A 292 28.26 -17.51 -22.44
CA ARG A 292 27.58 -16.53 -23.34
C ARG A 292 28.04 -15.08 -23.20
N TYR A 293 29.21 -14.86 -22.59
CA TYR A 293 29.81 -13.54 -22.45
C TYR A 293 29.93 -12.75 -23.79
N PHE A 294 30.09 -13.50 -24.89
CA PHE A 294 30.21 -12.91 -26.25
C PHE A 294 28.88 -12.57 -26.92
N GLU A 295 27.73 -13.01 -26.38
CA GLU A 295 26.40 -12.78 -26.97
C GLU A 295 25.75 -11.47 -26.55
N GLN A 296 26.46 -10.58 -25.87
CA GLN A 296 25.98 -9.25 -25.44
C GLN A 296 24.69 -9.29 -24.58
N GLN A 297 24.47 -10.35 -23.84
CA GLN A 297 23.32 -10.45 -22.94
C GLN A 297 23.58 -9.69 -21.64
N VAL A 298 22.50 -9.09 -21.11
CA VAL A 298 22.52 -8.39 -19.82
C VAL A 298 21.36 -8.91 -18.99
N SER A 299 21.67 -9.54 -17.86
CA SER A 299 20.62 -10.00 -16.93
C SER A 299 20.02 -8.84 -16.15
N LEU A 300 18.70 -8.87 -15.99
CA LEU A 300 17.97 -7.88 -15.21
C LEU A 300 17.40 -8.50 -13.95
N GLY A 301 17.54 -7.79 -12.84
CA GLY A 301 16.85 -8.08 -11.61
C GLY A 301 16.11 -6.87 -11.10
N ALA A 302 14.94 -7.04 -10.48
CA ALA A 302 14.15 -5.91 -10.00
C ALA A 302 13.24 -6.28 -8.81
N PHE A 303 12.59 -5.27 -8.28
CA PHE A 303 11.65 -5.40 -7.16
C PHE A 303 10.24 -5.12 -7.68
N ALA A 304 9.34 -6.05 -7.45
CA ALA A 304 7.92 -5.93 -7.78
C ALA A 304 7.06 -6.69 -6.77
N ASP A 305 5.78 -6.38 -6.75
CA ASP A 305 4.78 -7.27 -6.17
C ASP A 305 4.28 -8.18 -7.29
N VAL A 306 4.91 -9.35 -7.39
CA VAL A 306 4.58 -10.34 -8.42
C VAL A 306 3.66 -11.38 -7.80
N THR A 307 2.37 -11.20 -8.00
CA THR A 307 1.36 -12.20 -7.73
C THR A 307 0.79 -12.66 -9.07
N GLU A 308 1.16 -13.87 -9.53
CA GLU A 308 0.57 -14.58 -10.69
C GLU A 308 0.32 -13.67 -11.92
N SER A 309 1.27 -12.82 -12.28
CA SER A 309 1.07 -11.85 -13.35
C SER A 309 1.91 -12.19 -14.58
N ALA A 310 1.60 -11.53 -15.70
CA ALA A 310 2.37 -11.60 -16.94
C ALA A 310 3.86 -11.21 -16.80
N LEU A 311 4.30 -10.79 -15.60
CA LEU A 311 5.69 -10.52 -15.28
C LEU A 311 6.52 -11.80 -15.17
N ASP A 312 5.89 -12.95 -14.85
CA ASP A 312 6.57 -14.24 -14.73
C ASP A 312 7.17 -14.72 -16.05
N ASP A 313 6.64 -14.26 -17.18
CA ASP A 313 7.14 -14.60 -18.52
C ASP A 313 8.27 -13.69 -18.99
N LEU A 314 8.61 -12.65 -18.23
CA LEU A 314 9.67 -11.74 -18.61
C LEU A 314 11.04 -12.24 -18.14
N PRO A 315 12.09 -12.10 -18.95
CA PRO A 315 13.45 -12.52 -18.59
C PRO A 315 14.09 -11.57 -17.56
N ILE A 316 13.43 -11.41 -16.43
CA ILE A 316 13.80 -10.55 -15.31
C ILE A 316 13.64 -11.35 -14.02
N VAL A 317 14.66 -11.33 -13.16
CA VAL A 317 14.57 -11.91 -11.82
C VAL A 317 13.88 -10.93 -10.89
N TRP A 318 12.82 -11.37 -10.22
CA TRP A 318 12.03 -10.52 -9.36
C TRP A 318 12.27 -10.82 -7.87
N ALA A 319 12.58 -9.80 -7.09
CA ALA A 319 12.42 -9.84 -5.65
C ALA A 319 11.01 -9.35 -5.32
N THR A 320 10.12 -10.26 -4.92
CA THR A 320 8.73 -9.94 -4.60
C THR A 320 8.64 -9.25 -3.26
N ILE A 321 7.79 -8.23 -3.21
CA ILE A 321 7.45 -7.52 -1.98
C ILE A 321 6.00 -7.89 -1.65
N PRO A 322 5.73 -8.54 -0.50
CA PRO A 322 4.42 -9.09 -0.19
C PRO A 322 3.45 -7.99 0.27
N ALA A 323 2.97 -7.14 -0.66
CA ALA A 323 2.16 -5.98 -0.33
C ALA A 323 0.81 -6.34 0.29
N ARG A 324 0.15 -7.40 -0.18
CA ARG A 324 -1.11 -7.89 0.39
C ARG A 324 -0.92 -8.41 1.82
N GLU A 325 0.15 -9.17 2.09
CA GLU A 325 0.52 -9.62 3.44
C GLU A 325 0.83 -8.44 4.36
N MET A 326 1.45 -7.38 3.82
CA MET A 326 1.64 -6.12 4.55
C MET A 326 0.29 -5.50 4.91
N GLY A 327 -0.69 -5.51 4.01
CA GLY A 327 -2.06 -5.05 4.28
C GLY A 327 -2.69 -5.77 5.47
N TYR A 328 -2.57 -7.09 5.53
CA TYR A 328 -3.04 -7.89 6.67
C TYR A 328 -2.33 -7.52 7.97
N SER A 329 -1.00 -7.39 7.94
CA SER A 329 -0.20 -6.99 9.11
C SER A 329 -0.55 -5.58 9.61
N LEU A 330 -0.83 -4.65 8.70
CA LEU A 330 -1.31 -3.30 9.04
C LEU A 330 -2.67 -3.32 9.73
N ALA A 331 -3.60 -4.15 9.22
CA ALA A 331 -4.92 -4.32 9.83
C ALA A 331 -4.80 -4.90 11.24
N GLU A 332 -4.03 -5.97 11.41
CA GLU A 332 -3.78 -6.60 12.70
C GLU A 332 -3.20 -5.59 13.70
N ARG A 333 -2.15 -4.87 13.30
CA ARG A 333 -1.52 -3.87 14.16
C ARG A 333 -2.47 -2.74 14.52
N MET A 334 -3.24 -2.24 13.58
CA MET A 334 -4.25 -1.21 13.81
C MET A 334 -5.30 -1.68 14.83
N LEU A 335 -5.80 -2.90 14.70
CA LEU A 335 -6.79 -3.47 15.61
C LEU A 335 -6.24 -3.63 17.03
N GLN A 336 -5.00 -4.10 17.20
CA GLN A 336 -4.32 -4.19 18.50
C GLN A 336 -4.20 -2.81 19.16
N ARG A 337 -3.87 -1.78 18.40
CA ARG A 337 -3.77 -0.40 18.91
C ARG A 337 -5.12 0.18 19.32
N ILE A 338 -6.17 -0.08 18.54
CA ILE A 338 -7.53 0.35 18.88
C ILE A 338 -8.05 -0.38 20.13
N ALA A 339 -7.76 -1.66 20.27
CA ALA A 339 -8.12 -2.47 21.44
C ALA A 339 -7.27 -2.11 22.69
N ARG A 340 -6.21 -1.32 22.54
CA ARG A 340 -5.24 -0.98 23.60
C ARG A 340 -4.55 -2.19 24.21
N GLU A 341 -4.40 -3.27 23.44
CA GLU A 341 -3.74 -4.49 23.89
C GLU A 341 -2.23 -4.30 24.05
N GLU A 342 -1.65 -3.44 23.22
CA GLU A 342 -0.22 -3.09 23.27
C GLU A 342 -0.03 -1.56 23.25
N SER A 343 0.79 -1.05 24.16
CA SER A 343 1.11 0.39 24.26
C SER A 343 2.36 0.80 23.52
N HIS A 344 3.32 -0.12 23.31
CA HIS A 344 4.60 0.18 22.66
C HIS A 344 4.49 0.17 21.14
N SER A 345 5.23 1.06 20.49
CA SER A 345 5.38 1.07 19.04
C SER A 345 6.12 -0.19 18.57
N ARG A 346 5.76 -0.67 17.38
CA ARG A 346 6.32 -1.88 16.78
C ARG A 346 6.75 -1.62 15.35
N ASN A 347 8.01 -1.95 15.05
CA ASN A 347 8.54 -1.97 13.70
C ASN A 347 8.51 -3.42 13.19
N GLN A 348 7.65 -3.70 12.23
CA GLN A 348 7.55 -5.00 11.60
C GLN A 348 8.09 -4.93 10.17
N THR A 349 9.02 -5.85 9.84
CA THR A 349 9.54 -6.01 8.49
C THR A 349 9.09 -7.33 7.89
N LEU A 350 8.69 -7.32 6.62
CA LEU A 350 8.33 -8.51 5.86
C LEU A 350 9.43 -8.83 4.86
N SER A 351 9.87 -10.10 4.86
CA SER A 351 10.93 -10.57 3.97
C SER A 351 10.42 -10.77 2.55
N ALA A 352 11.24 -10.38 1.58
CA ALA A 352 11.01 -10.66 0.17
C ALA A 352 11.37 -12.12 -0.19
N ARG A 353 10.83 -12.58 -1.31
CA ARG A 353 11.16 -13.86 -1.95
C ARG A 353 11.61 -13.61 -3.38
N LEU A 354 12.45 -14.48 -3.92
CA LEU A 354 12.79 -14.43 -5.34
C LEU A 354 11.77 -15.23 -6.16
N VAL A 355 11.37 -14.64 -7.27
CA VAL A 355 10.66 -15.32 -8.36
C VAL A 355 11.62 -15.33 -9.55
N VAL A 356 11.99 -16.54 -9.96
CA VAL A 356 12.90 -16.81 -11.05
C VAL A 356 12.11 -17.54 -12.12
N GLN A 357 12.28 -17.15 -13.36
CA GLN A 357 11.69 -17.82 -14.51
C GLN A 357 12.14 -19.29 -14.53
N LYS A 358 11.21 -20.21 -14.75
CA LYS A 358 11.49 -21.65 -14.90
C LYS A 358 12.05 -21.98 -16.26
#